data_d55a7f3f11e27eb2d37e59e1358a60fb
#
_entry.id   d55a7f3f11e27eb2d37e59e1358a60fb
#
_cell.length_a   1.000
_cell.length_b   1.000
_cell.length_c   1.000
_cell.angle_alpha   90.00
_cell.angle_beta   90.00
_cell.angle_gamma   90.00
#
_symmetry.space_group_name_H-M   'P 1'
#
loop_
_entity.id
_entity.type
_entity.pdbx_description
1 polymer ?
#
loop_
_entity_poly.entity_id
_entity_poly.type
_entity_poly.pdbx_seq_one_letter_code
_entity_poly.pdbx_strand_id
1 'polypeptide(L)'
;MAIVFIAAILICLLLLLVLYRNLPNKKVFYGFCLILLLTIGAIGQSLIFQPETEPPSEIALQRIAVQQQIFDDWYTSYKKQLDNLDYNWSQCQSIVSDYHNDNISLNTVYTRLNLLEHQSQVTLQELEKLAPPVSLDDANYDLAASLLNKTIAYSEKQLSAITALKANANPAHANADNHEAESRILRETMLRNGPDALFTASEINSIRQNLTVPEN
;
A
#
# COMPACT_ATOMS: atom_id res chain seq x y z
N MET A 1 0.85 21.51 30.04
CA MET A 1 1.31 22.39 28.94
C MET A 1 1.71 23.80 29.44
N ALA A 2 0.93 24.48 30.28
CA ALA A 2 1.27 25.84 30.78
C ALA A 2 2.63 25.95 31.48
N ILE A 3 3.04 24.96 32.29
CA ILE A 3 4.31 24.97 33.04
C ILE A 3 5.52 24.93 32.10
N VAL A 4 5.46 24.15 31.05
CA VAL A 4 6.55 24.04 30.04
C VAL A 4 6.70 25.36 29.27
N PHE A 5 5.58 26.04 28.99
CA PHE A 5 5.57 27.31 28.29
C PHE A 5 6.15 28.45 29.15
N ILE A 6 5.83 28.46 30.44
CA ILE A 6 6.39 29.42 31.41
C ILE A 6 7.91 29.20 31.58
N ALA A 7 8.34 27.94 31.67
CA ALA A 7 9.77 27.62 31.77
C ALA A 7 10.53 28.04 30.49
N ALA A 8 9.98 27.83 29.31
CA ALA A 8 10.59 28.24 28.05
C ALA A 8 10.71 29.76 27.93
N ILE A 9 9.70 30.54 28.36
CA ILE A 9 9.74 32.00 28.40
C ILE A 9 10.83 32.49 29.37
N LEU A 10 10.95 31.90 30.57
CA LEU A 10 11.97 32.24 31.54
C LEU A 10 13.40 31.99 31.02
N ILE A 11 13.64 30.86 30.36
CA ILE A 11 14.92 30.53 29.74
C ILE A 11 15.26 31.53 28.62
N CYS A 12 14.28 31.90 27.80
CA CYS A 12 14.45 32.85 26.72
C CYS A 12 14.81 34.26 27.25
N LEU A 13 14.15 34.71 28.31
CA LEU A 13 14.45 35.98 28.99
C LEU A 13 15.87 35.97 29.58
N LEU A 14 16.30 34.87 30.21
CA LEU A 14 17.63 34.72 30.77
C LEU A 14 18.73 34.77 29.69
N LEU A 15 18.50 34.13 28.57
CA LEU A 15 19.37 34.18 27.38
C LEU A 15 19.46 35.59 26.79
N LEU A 16 18.37 36.31 26.69
CA LEU A 16 18.33 37.72 26.23
C LEU A 16 19.13 38.61 27.16
N LEU A 17 19.08 38.38 28.46
CA LEU A 17 19.80 39.18 29.48
C LEU A 17 21.32 38.93 29.38
N VAL A 18 21.73 37.69 29.15
CA VAL A 18 23.14 37.32 28.94
C VAL A 18 23.67 37.91 27.63
N LEU A 19 22.88 37.84 26.53
CA LEU A 19 23.21 38.43 25.25
C LEU A 19 23.33 39.97 25.31
N TYR A 20 22.43 40.67 26.03
CA TYR A 20 22.50 42.11 26.24
C TYR A 20 23.78 42.55 26.94
N ARG A 21 24.25 41.73 27.91
CA ARG A 21 25.47 42.01 28.69
C ARG A 21 26.76 41.76 27.91
N ASN A 22 26.75 40.76 26.96
CA ASN A 22 27.96 40.33 26.26
C ASN A 22 28.15 40.91 24.85
N LEU A 23 27.13 41.50 24.25
CA LEU A 23 27.22 42.02 22.89
C LEU A 23 27.74 43.46 22.87
N PRO A 24 28.86 43.72 22.15
CA PRO A 24 29.46 45.07 22.08
C PRO A 24 28.62 46.04 21.22
N ASN A 25 27.75 45.52 20.35
CA ASN A 25 26.93 46.34 19.44
C ASN A 25 25.44 46.16 19.74
N LYS A 26 24.86 47.19 20.40
CA LYS A 26 23.45 47.19 20.81
C LYS A 26 22.46 47.13 19.61
N LYS A 27 22.87 47.57 18.41
CA LYS A 27 22.02 47.49 17.21
C LYS A 27 21.74 46.04 16.78
N VAL A 28 22.75 45.16 16.92
CA VAL A 28 22.60 43.72 16.63
C VAL A 28 21.64 43.06 17.64
N PHE A 29 21.69 43.46 18.90
CA PHE A 29 20.77 42.97 19.91
C PHE A 29 19.30 43.31 19.61
N TYR A 30 19.04 44.56 19.20
CA TYR A 30 17.66 44.97 18.83
C TYR A 30 17.15 44.24 17.59
N GLY A 31 18.01 43.98 16.60
CA GLY A 31 17.68 43.16 15.43
C GLY A 31 17.29 41.72 15.82
N PHE A 32 18.03 41.12 16.73
CA PHE A 32 17.73 39.78 17.25
C PHE A 32 16.41 39.73 18.04
N CYS A 33 16.14 40.71 18.90
CA CYS A 33 14.86 40.85 19.62
C CYS A 33 13.68 40.98 18.66
N LEU A 34 13.82 41.72 17.57
CA LEU A 34 12.76 41.92 16.56
C LEU A 34 12.44 40.60 15.83
N ILE A 35 13.45 39.82 15.45
CA ILE A 35 13.28 38.49 14.83
C ILE A 35 12.59 37.55 15.79
N LEU A 36 13.00 37.56 17.06
CA LEU A 36 12.46 36.68 18.11
C LEU A 36 10.98 37.02 18.40
N LEU A 37 10.61 38.29 18.42
CA LEU A 37 9.22 38.74 18.55
C LEU A 37 8.35 38.33 17.35
N LEU A 38 8.89 38.43 16.13
CA LEU A 38 8.19 37.97 14.91
C LEU A 38 7.97 36.47 14.90
N THR A 39 8.97 35.67 15.34
CA THR A 39 8.83 34.20 15.41
C THR A 39 7.84 33.77 16.48
N ILE A 40 7.86 34.40 17.67
CA ILE A 40 6.88 34.14 18.74
C ILE A 40 5.48 34.55 18.30
N GLY A 41 5.34 35.68 17.59
CA GLY A 41 4.06 36.13 17.03
C GLY A 41 3.50 35.13 15.98
N ALA A 42 4.33 34.63 15.10
CA ALA A 42 3.95 33.64 14.08
C ALA A 42 3.52 32.29 14.72
N ILE A 43 4.28 31.82 15.72
CA ILE A 43 3.95 30.59 16.46
C ILE A 43 2.68 30.80 17.30
N GLY A 44 2.53 31.96 17.94
CA GLY A 44 1.34 32.31 18.70
C GLY A 44 0.07 32.36 17.85
N GLN A 45 0.16 32.91 16.64
CA GLN A 45 -0.95 32.88 15.69
C GLN A 45 -1.34 31.44 15.28
N SER A 46 -0.38 30.56 15.03
CA SER A 46 -0.66 29.16 14.65
C SER A 46 -1.27 28.34 15.80
N LEU A 47 -1.02 28.73 17.07
CA LEU A 47 -1.61 28.07 18.25
C LEU A 47 -3.00 28.63 18.61
N ILE A 48 -3.26 29.92 18.31
CA ILE A 48 -4.54 30.57 18.60
C ILE A 48 -5.57 30.35 17.49
N PHE A 49 -5.09 30.18 16.24
CA PHE A 49 -5.90 29.83 15.06
C PHE A 49 -5.86 28.35 14.73
N GLN A 50 -5.74 27.45 15.71
CA GLN A 50 -6.26 26.11 15.49
C GLN A 50 -7.78 26.27 15.38
N PRO A 51 -8.38 26.01 14.21
CA PRO A 51 -9.83 25.95 14.16
C PRO A 51 -10.22 24.91 15.21
N GLU A 52 -11.03 25.31 16.23
CA GLU A 52 -11.74 24.35 17.06
C GLU A 52 -12.50 23.48 16.06
N THR A 53 -11.99 22.29 15.80
CA THR A 53 -12.73 21.27 15.08
C THR A 53 -13.90 20.93 16.00
N GLU A 54 -15.06 21.53 15.71
CA GLU A 54 -16.29 21.13 16.37
C GLU A 54 -16.36 19.60 16.34
N PRO A 55 -16.68 18.95 17.45
CA PRO A 55 -16.81 17.50 17.44
C PRO A 55 -17.78 17.10 16.32
N PRO A 56 -17.45 16.08 15.51
CA PRO A 56 -18.25 15.70 14.37
C PRO A 56 -19.70 15.45 14.84
N SER A 57 -20.66 16.01 14.12
CA SER A 57 -22.06 15.85 14.46
C SER A 57 -22.42 14.35 14.50
N GLU A 58 -23.41 13.96 15.30
CA GLU A 58 -23.86 12.58 15.41
C GLU A 58 -24.22 11.99 14.03
N ILE A 59 -24.77 12.81 13.12
CA ILE A 59 -25.08 12.45 11.73
C ILE A 59 -23.79 12.14 10.95
N ALA A 60 -22.72 12.94 11.15
CA ALA A 60 -21.45 12.72 10.48
C ALA A 60 -20.77 11.41 10.96
N LEU A 61 -20.83 11.11 12.27
CA LEU A 61 -20.33 9.86 12.84
C LEU A 61 -21.09 8.64 12.30
N GLN A 62 -22.41 8.74 12.21
CA GLN A 62 -23.24 7.67 11.66
C GLN A 62 -22.94 7.44 10.17
N ARG A 63 -22.72 8.51 9.40
CA ARG A 63 -22.31 8.41 7.98
C ARG A 63 -20.97 7.69 7.83
N ILE A 64 -19.96 8.05 8.63
CA ILE A 64 -18.64 7.39 8.62
C ILE A 64 -18.79 5.92 8.96
N ALA A 65 -19.56 5.55 9.98
CA ALA A 65 -19.79 4.15 10.37
C ALA A 65 -20.44 3.33 9.25
N VAL A 66 -21.42 3.89 8.53
CA VAL A 66 -22.03 3.25 7.36
C VAL A 66 -21.01 3.05 6.24
N GLN A 67 -20.19 4.05 5.93
CA GLN A 67 -19.16 3.95 4.91
C GLN A 67 -18.08 2.92 5.28
N GLN A 68 -17.69 2.83 6.56
CA GLN A 68 -16.79 1.77 7.06
C GLN A 68 -17.37 0.38 6.79
N GLN A 69 -18.64 0.15 7.16
CA GLN A 69 -19.29 -1.14 6.95
C GLN A 69 -19.32 -1.52 5.46
N ILE A 70 -19.71 -0.59 4.58
CA ILE A 70 -19.76 -0.81 3.13
C ILE A 70 -18.37 -1.19 2.60
N PHE A 71 -17.33 -0.49 3.03
CA PHE A 71 -15.95 -0.78 2.61
C PHE A 71 -15.48 -2.13 3.13
N ASP A 72 -15.70 -2.44 4.40
CA ASP A 72 -15.25 -3.69 5.04
C ASP A 72 -15.88 -4.93 4.41
N ASP A 73 -17.17 -4.87 4.06
CA ASP A 73 -17.88 -5.95 3.37
C ASP A 73 -17.29 -6.22 1.98
N TRP A 74 -17.02 -5.16 1.21
CA TRP A 74 -16.37 -5.26 -0.08
C TRP A 74 -14.91 -5.72 0.07
N TYR A 75 -14.17 -5.14 1.00
CA TYR A 75 -12.75 -5.43 1.23
C TYR A 75 -12.53 -6.88 1.67
N THR A 76 -13.45 -7.46 2.42
CA THR A 76 -13.41 -8.89 2.79
C THR A 76 -13.43 -9.78 1.55
N SER A 77 -14.31 -9.48 0.59
CA SER A 77 -14.40 -10.21 -0.68
C SER A 77 -13.15 -9.98 -1.55
N TYR A 78 -12.65 -8.75 -1.61
CA TYR A 78 -11.42 -8.38 -2.30
C TYR A 78 -10.20 -9.11 -1.71
N LYS A 79 -10.05 -9.12 -0.39
CA LYS A 79 -8.95 -9.80 0.31
C LYS A 79 -8.91 -11.31 0.00
N LYS A 80 -10.06 -11.95 -0.08
CA LYS A 80 -10.14 -13.36 -0.49
C LYS A 80 -9.52 -13.60 -1.86
N GLN A 81 -9.71 -12.69 -2.81
CA GLN A 81 -9.09 -12.81 -4.13
C GLN A 81 -7.59 -12.53 -4.11
N LEU A 82 -7.12 -11.62 -3.24
CA LEU A 82 -5.68 -11.43 -3.03
C LEU A 82 -5.04 -12.73 -2.49
N ASP A 83 -5.65 -13.36 -1.49
CA ASP A 83 -5.17 -14.61 -0.91
C ASP A 83 -5.11 -15.73 -1.98
N ASN A 84 -6.08 -15.77 -2.91
CA ASN A 84 -6.07 -16.69 -4.05
C ASN A 84 -4.92 -16.39 -5.03
N LEU A 85 -4.64 -15.11 -5.32
CA LEU A 85 -3.52 -14.72 -6.19
C LEU A 85 -2.17 -15.13 -5.58
N ASP A 86 -1.97 -14.84 -4.31
CA ASP A 86 -0.75 -15.21 -3.59
C ASP A 86 -0.55 -16.74 -3.55
N TYR A 87 -1.62 -17.46 -3.29
CA TYR A 87 -1.62 -18.93 -3.33
C TYR A 87 -1.25 -19.45 -4.72
N ASN A 88 -1.91 -18.96 -5.78
CA ASN A 88 -1.65 -19.40 -7.15
C ASN A 88 -0.19 -19.13 -7.56
N TRP A 89 0.36 -17.95 -7.19
CA TRP A 89 1.74 -17.64 -7.51
C TRP A 89 2.73 -18.49 -6.73
N SER A 90 2.48 -18.73 -5.46
CA SER A 90 3.28 -19.66 -4.64
C SER A 90 3.28 -21.08 -5.20
N GLN A 91 2.12 -21.59 -5.66
CA GLN A 91 2.04 -22.89 -6.33
C GLN A 91 2.84 -22.93 -7.63
N CYS A 92 2.78 -21.85 -8.44
CA CYS A 92 3.58 -21.74 -9.66
C CYS A 92 5.08 -21.84 -9.37
N GLN A 93 5.56 -21.10 -8.38
CA GLN A 93 6.95 -21.12 -7.95
C GLN A 93 7.37 -22.50 -7.44
N SER A 94 6.51 -23.16 -6.64
CA SER A 94 6.77 -24.50 -6.14
C SER A 94 6.89 -25.52 -7.27
N ILE A 95 6.00 -25.49 -8.27
CA ILE A 95 6.04 -26.39 -9.43
C ILE A 95 7.38 -26.27 -10.19
N VAL A 96 7.83 -25.03 -10.45
CA VAL A 96 9.10 -24.79 -11.14
C VAL A 96 10.29 -25.23 -10.29
N SER A 97 10.25 -24.99 -8.97
CA SER A 97 11.29 -25.42 -8.03
C SER A 97 11.35 -26.94 -7.88
N ASP A 98 10.21 -27.62 -7.79
CA ASP A 98 10.14 -29.08 -7.68
C ASP A 98 10.73 -29.78 -8.93
N TYR A 99 10.45 -29.19 -10.10
CA TYR A 99 11.06 -29.70 -11.35
C TYR A 99 12.56 -29.44 -11.36
N HIS A 100 13.03 -28.29 -10.97
CA HIS A 100 14.47 -27.98 -10.89
C HIS A 100 15.23 -28.97 -9.98
N ASN A 101 14.58 -29.40 -8.90
CA ASN A 101 15.16 -30.32 -7.90
C ASN A 101 14.91 -31.79 -8.23
N ASP A 102 14.51 -32.16 -9.46
CA ASP A 102 14.19 -33.52 -9.89
C ASP A 102 13.09 -34.24 -9.08
N ASN A 103 12.25 -33.47 -8.35
CA ASN A 103 11.19 -34.05 -7.52
C ASN A 103 9.97 -34.48 -8.35
N ILE A 104 9.77 -33.86 -9.53
CA ILE A 104 8.62 -34.14 -10.41
C ILE A 104 9.06 -34.21 -11.88
N SER A 105 8.34 -35.00 -12.71
CA SER A 105 8.57 -35.06 -14.15
C SER A 105 7.98 -33.85 -14.89
N LEU A 106 8.48 -33.58 -16.11
CA LEU A 106 7.95 -32.53 -16.99
C LEU A 106 6.45 -32.72 -17.28
N ASN A 107 5.99 -33.94 -17.45
CA ASN A 107 4.57 -34.24 -17.62
C ASN A 107 3.74 -33.84 -16.38
N THR A 108 4.30 -34.04 -15.19
CA THR A 108 3.69 -33.57 -13.94
C THR A 108 3.64 -32.03 -13.86
N VAL A 109 4.72 -31.35 -14.28
CA VAL A 109 4.78 -29.89 -14.40
C VAL A 109 3.66 -29.41 -15.31
N TYR A 110 3.56 -29.93 -16.53
CA TYR A 110 2.53 -29.55 -17.49
C TYR A 110 1.11 -29.71 -16.92
N THR A 111 0.86 -30.88 -16.29
CA THR A 111 -0.45 -31.18 -15.71
C THR A 111 -0.81 -30.22 -14.58
N ARG A 112 0.15 -29.94 -13.68
CA ARG A 112 -0.06 -29.01 -12.54
C ARG A 112 -0.23 -27.57 -13.02
N LEU A 113 0.56 -27.11 -14.01
CA LEU A 113 0.43 -25.78 -14.59
C LEU A 113 -0.89 -25.62 -15.36
N ASN A 114 -1.40 -26.67 -16.01
CA ASN A 114 -2.70 -26.62 -16.67
C ASN A 114 -3.86 -26.44 -15.68
N LEU A 115 -3.80 -27.12 -14.52
CA LEU A 115 -4.77 -26.92 -13.45
C LEU A 115 -4.66 -25.51 -12.85
N LEU A 116 -3.44 -25.04 -12.60
CA LEU A 116 -3.16 -23.73 -12.04
C LEU A 116 -3.60 -22.58 -12.96
N GLU A 117 -3.42 -22.74 -14.27
CA GLU A 117 -3.91 -21.79 -15.28
C GLU A 117 -5.44 -21.63 -15.18
N HIS A 118 -6.16 -22.74 -15.08
CA HIS A 118 -7.62 -22.69 -14.90
C HIS A 118 -8.02 -22.02 -13.59
N GLN A 119 -7.36 -22.32 -12.48
CA GLN A 119 -7.60 -21.67 -11.19
C GLN A 119 -7.33 -20.15 -11.24
N SER A 120 -6.22 -19.74 -11.87
CA SER A 120 -5.87 -18.32 -12.06
C SER A 120 -6.87 -17.59 -12.94
N GLN A 121 -7.38 -18.25 -13.98
CA GLN A 121 -8.43 -17.69 -14.83
C GLN A 121 -9.74 -17.47 -14.06
N VAL A 122 -10.13 -18.40 -13.19
CA VAL A 122 -11.30 -18.24 -12.31
C VAL A 122 -11.09 -17.07 -11.35
N THR A 123 -9.90 -16.96 -10.74
CA THR A 123 -9.57 -15.82 -9.83
C THR A 123 -9.67 -14.48 -10.56
N LEU A 124 -9.16 -14.38 -11.79
CA LEU A 124 -9.26 -13.18 -12.62
C LEU A 124 -10.74 -12.83 -12.89
N GLN A 125 -11.56 -13.80 -13.30
CA GLN A 125 -12.97 -13.57 -13.55
C GLN A 125 -13.75 -13.13 -12.30
N GLU A 126 -13.40 -13.63 -11.13
CA GLU A 126 -14.02 -13.19 -9.87
C GLU A 126 -13.59 -11.78 -9.49
N LEU A 127 -12.33 -11.39 -9.76
CA LEU A 127 -11.87 -10.00 -9.60
C LEU A 127 -12.60 -9.04 -10.54
N GLU A 128 -12.79 -9.41 -11.82
CA GLU A 128 -13.52 -8.60 -12.80
C GLU A 128 -14.99 -8.35 -12.41
N LYS A 129 -15.60 -9.29 -11.68
CA LYS A 129 -16.98 -9.15 -11.16
C LYS A 129 -17.04 -8.32 -9.88
N LEU A 130 -15.92 -8.11 -9.20
CA LEU A 130 -15.86 -7.46 -7.90
C LEU A 130 -15.83 -5.93 -8.03
N ALA A 131 -16.93 -5.33 -8.52
CA ALA A 131 -17.02 -3.88 -8.60
C ALA A 131 -17.01 -3.22 -7.21
N PRO A 132 -16.32 -2.06 -7.04
CA PRO A 132 -16.44 -1.28 -5.82
C PRO A 132 -17.89 -0.84 -5.57
N PRO A 133 -18.33 -0.76 -4.30
CA PRO A 133 -19.70 -0.36 -3.98
C PRO A 133 -19.97 1.09 -4.39
N VAL A 134 -20.98 1.31 -5.22
CA VAL A 134 -21.41 2.65 -5.68
C VAL A 134 -21.95 3.53 -4.55
N SER A 135 -22.17 2.97 -3.37
CA SER A 135 -22.59 3.67 -2.15
C SER A 135 -21.41 4.23 -1.33
N LEU A 136 -20.17 3.96 -1.74
CA LEU A 136 -19.01 4.67 -1.18
C LEU A 136 -19.02 6.13 -1.63
N ASP A 137 -18.48 7.02 -0.78
CA ASP A 137 -18.21 8.40 -1.17
C ASP A 137 -17.22 8.41 -2.36
N ASP A 138 -17.36 9.38 -3.27
CA ASP A 138 -16.63 9.44 -4.55
C ASP A 138 -15.11 9.21 -4.38
N ALA A 139 -14.48 9.87 -3.40
CA ALA A 139 -13.05 9.73 -3.15
C ALA A 139 -12.64 8.29 -2.75
N ASN A 140 -13.45 7.62 -1.93
CA ASN A 140 -13.20 6.24 -1.51
C ASN A 140 -13.56 5.25 -2.61
N TYR A 141 -14.56 5.54 -3.43
CA TYR A 141 -14.89 4.77 -4.61
C TYR A 141 -13.75 4.77 -5.63
N ASP A 142 -13.17 5.94 -5.94
CA ASP A 142 -12.05 6.08 -6.87
C ASP A 142 -10.80 5.32 -6.40
N LEU A 143 -10.52 5.39 -5.09
CA LEU A 143 -9.42 4.64 -4.48
C LEU A 143 -9.66 3.12 -4.56
N ALA A 144 -10.88 2.66 -4.28
CA ALA A 144 -11.24 1.24 -4.37
C ALA A 144 -11.21 0.74 -5.83
N ALA A 145 -11.63 1.57 -6.78
CA ALA A 145 -11.54 1.27 -8.21
C ALA A 145 -10.08 1.20 -8.68
N SER A 146 -9.22 2.13 -8.25
CA SER A 146 -7.78 2.10 -8.52
C SER A 146 -7.11 0.84 -7.96
N LEU A 147 -7.45 0.49 -6.72
CA LEU A 147 -7.00 -0.73 -6.04
C LEU A 147 -7.36 -1.99 -6.84
N LEU A 148 -8.62 -2.11 -7.23
CA LEU A 148 -9.11 -3.24 -8.01
C LEU A 148 -8.46 -3.33 -9.39
N ASN A 149 -8.33 -2.23 -10.12
CA ASN A 149 -7.70 -2.20 -11.44
C ASN A 149 -6.23 -2.63 -11.41
N LYS A 150 -5.47 -2.19 -10.39
CA LYS A 150 -4.08 -2.64 -10.18
C LYS A 150 -4.01 -4.15 -9.94
N THR A 151 -4.96 -4.68 -9.16
CA THR A 151 -5.01 -6.10 -8.85
C THR A 151 -5.42 -6.95 -10.05
N ILE A 152 -6.36 -6.48 -10.87
CA ILE A 152 -6.72 -7.13 -12.14
C ILE A 152 -5.50 -7.19 -13.06
N ALA A 153 -4.79 -6.07 -13.26
CA ALA A 153 -3.59 -6.03 -14.09
C ALA A 153 -2.48 -6.98 -13.59
N TYR A 154 -2.33 -7.10 -12.26
CA TYR A 154 -1.42 -8.07 -11.64
C TYR A 154 -1.88 -9.51 -11.93
N SER A 155 -3.18 -9.81 -11.79
CA SER A 155 -3.76 -11.13 -12.08
C SER A 155 -3.58 -11.55 -13.55
N GLU A 156 -3.78 -10.62 -14.48
CA GLU A 156 -3.54 -10.85 -15.92
C GLU A 156 -2.08 -11.21 -16.21
N LYS A 157 -1.13 -10.49 -15.63
CA LYS A 157 0.30 -10.81 -15.75
C LYS A 157 0.63 -12.18 -15.17
N GLN A 158 0.07 -12.51 -13.99
CA GLN A 158 0.25 -13.81 -13.36
C GLN A 158 -0.28 -14.95 -14.26
N LEU A 159 -1.48 -14.79 -14.79
CA LEU A 159 -2.08 -15.77 -15.71
C LEU A 159 -1.23 -15.93 -16.99
N SER A 160 -0.77 -14.81 -17.56
CA SER A 160 0.10 -14.83 -18.73
C SER A 160 1.43 -15.59 -18.47
N ALA A 161 2.03 -15.38 -17.29
CA ALA A 161 3.24 -16.10 -16.89
C ALA A 161 3.00 -17.61 -16.75
N ILE A 162 1.91 -18.03 -16.13
CA ILE A 162 1.53 -19.43 -15.96
C ILE A 162 1.26 -20.08 -17.33
N THR A 163 0.55 -19.38 -18.24
CA THR A 163 0.30 -19.84 -19.60
C THR A 163 1.62 -20.05 -20.38
N ALA A 164 2.56 -19.09 -20.27
CA ALA A 164 3.86 -19.20 -20.92
C ALA A 164 4.69 -20.36 -20.35
N LEU A 165 4.67 -20.56 -19.04
CA LEU A 165 5.33 -21.69 -18.38
C LEU A 165 4.74 -23.04 -18.86
N LYS A 166 3.40 -23.13 -18.92
CA LYS A 166 2.72 -24.33 -19.42
C LYS A 166 3.11 -24.65 -20.87
N ALA A 167 3.16 -23.62 -21.72
CA ALA A 167 3.57 -23.80 -23.11
C ALA A 167 5.00 -24.36 -23.23
N ASN A 168 5.94 -23.85 -22.41
CA ASN A 168 7.33 -24.32 -22.38
C ASN A 168 7.49 -25.71 -21.71
N ALA A 169 6.55 -26.09 -20.84
CA ALA A 169 6.52 -27.41 -20.21
C ALA A 169 5.81 -28.48 -21.04
N ASN A 170 5.39 -28.19 -22.28
CA ASN A 170 4.66 -29.14 -23.11
C ASN A 170 5.54 -30.35 -23.47
N PRO A 171 5.17 -31.57 -23.04
CA PRO A 171 5.98 -32.76 -23.30
C PRO A 171 6.14 -33.10 -24.79
N ALA A 172 5.23 -32.63 -25.66
CA ALA A 172 5.33 -32.82 -27.09
C ALA A 172 6.52 -32.08 -27.73
N HIS A 173 7.08 -31.10 -27.05
CA HIS A 173 8.22 -30.28 -27.48
C HIS A 173 9.50 -30.61 -26.67
N ALA A 174 9.40 -31.47 -25.68
CA ALA A 174 10.50 -31.83 -24.79
C ALA A 174 11.58 -32.68 -25.50
N ASN A 175 12.83 -32.32 -25.31
CA ASN A 175 13.96 -33.17 -25.61
C ASN A 175 14.25 -34.03 -24.38
N ALA A 176 13.87 -35.30 -24.42
CA ALA A 176 13.89 -36.24 -23.29
C ALA A 176 15.25 -36.36 -22.54
N ASP A 177 16.34 -35.84 -23.11
CA ASP A 177 17.69 -35.96 -22.56
C ASP A 177 18.28 -34.68 -21.96
N ASN A 178 17.47 -33.60 -21.78
CA ASN A 178 18.03 -32.29 -21.38
C ASN A 178 17.24 -31.57 -20.27
N HIS A 179 17.05 -32.28 -19.13
CA HIS A 179 16.39 -31.74 -17.95
C HIS A 179 16.95 -30.38 -17.50
N GLU A 180 18.27 -30.21 -17.51
CA GLU A 180 18.92 -28.95 -17.07
C GLU A 180 18.54 -27.78 -17.98
N ALA A 181 18.51 -27.98 -19.31
CA ALA A 181 18.11 -26.93 -20.24
C ALA A 181 16.62 -26.57 -20.10
N GLU A 182 15.76 -27.60 -19.94
CA GLU A 182 14.32 -27.38 -19.73
C GLU A 182 14.03 -26.65 -18.42
N SER A 183 14.69 -27.06 -17.34
CA SER A 183 14.63 -26.40 -16.03
C SER A 183 15.07 -24.94 -16.11
N ARG A 184 16.16 -24.65 -16.85
CA ARG A 184 16.61 -23.29 -17.08
C ARG A 184 15.59 -22.46 -17.85
N ILE A 185 15.00 -23.00 -18.92
CA ILE A 185 13.95 -22.32 -19.71
C ILE A 185 12.75 -21.98 -18.84
N LEU A 186 12.28 -22.91 -18.00
CA LEU A 186 11.14 -22.64 -17.11
C LEU A 186 11.46 -21.53 -16.10
N ARG A 187 12.65 -21.56 -15.48
CA ARG A 187 13.07 -20.51 -14.54
C ARG A 187 13.21 -19.15 -15.21
N GLU A 188 13.84 -19.07 -16.38
CA GLU A 188 13.96 -17.85 -17.17
C GLU A 188 12.59 -17.31 -17.59
N THR A 189 11.67 -18.19 -18.00
CA THR A 189 10.30 -17.82 -18.35
C THR A 189 9.56 -17.24 -17.15
N MET A 190 9.69 -17.88 -15.98
CA MET A 190 9.07 -17.36 -14.74
C MET A 190 9.63 -16.01 -14.36
N LEU A 191 10.95 -15.81 -14.44
CA LEU A 191 11.60 -14.54 -14.10
C LEU A 191 11.24 -13.41 -15.08
N ARG A 192 11.11 -13.73 -16.37
CA ARG A 192 10.81 -12.73 -17.41
C ARG A 192 9.35 -12.31 -17.44
N ASN A 193 8.43 -13.26 -17.24
CA ASN A 193 6.99 -13.05 -17.40
C ASN A 193 6.27 -12.93 -16.06
N GLY A 194 6.94 -13.14 -14.94
CA GLY A 194 6.34 -13.04 -13.61
C GLY A 194 5.75 -11.65 -13.35
N PRO A 195 4.71 -11.57 -12.53
CA PRO A 195 4.13 -10.28 -12.17
C PRO A 195 5.11 -9.46 -11.32
N ASP A 196 5.07 -8.14 -11.51
CA ASP A 196 5.76 -7.20 -10.62
C ASP A 196 5.09 -7.19 -9.24
N ALA A 197 5.77 -6.61 -8.23
CA ALA A 197 5.16 -6.50 -6.91
C ALA A 197 3.86 -5.68 -6.94
N LEU A 198 2.81 -6.19 -6.29
CA LEU A 198 1.53 -5.49 -6.18
C LEU A 198 1.57 -4.48 -5.03
N PHE A 199 1.60 -3.19 -5.37
CA PHE A 199 1.62 -2.09 -4.39
C PHE A 199 0.22 -1.49 -4.23
N THR A 200 -0.52 -1.92 -3.22
CA THR A 200 -1.90 -1.48 -2.93
C THR A 200 -2.06 -0.83 -1.56
N ALA A 201 -1.00 -0.81 -0.76
CA ALA A 201 -1.05 -0.31 0.62
C ALA A 201 -1.40 1.19 0.70
N SER A 202 -1.03 1.99 -0.30
CA SER A 202 -1.34 3.42 -0.33
C SER A 202 -2.84 3.68 -0.43
N GLU A 203 -3.53 2.99 -1.33
CA GLU A 203 -4.97 3.12 -1.52
C GLU A 203 -5.74 2.65 -0.29
N ILE A 204 -5.38 1.49 0.24
CA ILE A 204 -6.00 0.92 1.45
C ILE A 204 -5.83 1.86 2.64
N ASN A 205 -4.64 2.40 2.86
CA ASN A 205 -4.37 3.32 3.95
C ASN A 205 -5.12 4.65 3.77
N SER A 206 -5.20 5.18 2.55
CA SER A 206 -5.95 6.40 2.25
C SER A 206 -7.46 6.21 2.51
N ILE A 207 -8.04 5.09 2.08
CA ILE A 207 -9.45 4.78 2.37
C ILE A 207 -9.68 4.69 3.88
N ARG A 208 -8.81 3.97 4.60
CA ARG A 208 -8.92 3.83 6.06
C ARG A 208 -8.79 5.18 6.77
N GLN A 209 -7.88 6.05 6.32
CA GLN A 209 -7.77 7.42 6.85
C GLN A 209 -9.03 8.23 6.62
N ASN A 210 -9.60 8.20 5.41
CA ASN A 210 -10.84 8.91 5.09
C ASN A 210 -12.02 8.41 5.93
N LEU A 211 -12.01 7.14 6.33
CA LEU A 211 -13.05 6.49 7.12
C LEU A 211 -12.74 6.48 8.63
N THR A 212 -11.63 7.09 9.07
CA THR A 212 -11.31 7.17 10.50
C THR A 212 -12.09 8.32 11.13
N VAL A 213 -12.69 8.06 12.29
CA VAL A 213 -13.32 9.10 13.10
C VAL A 213 -12.22 10.03 13.62
N PRO A 214 -12.32 11.37 13.45
CA PRO A 214 -11.34 12.28 14.01
C PRO A 214 -11.26 12.12 15.53
N GLU A 215 -10.07 11.87 16.05
CA GLU A 215 -9.82 11.89 17.50
C GLU A 215 -9.87 13.34 17.97
N ASN A 216 -10.72 13.64 18.98
CA ASN A 216 -10.87 14.95 19.62
C ASN A 216 -9.68 15.30 20.53
#